data_6636420fe7f48684a56f72c1a7cd7123
#
_entry.id   6636420fe7f48684a56f72c1a7cd7123
#
_cell.length_a   1.000
_cell.length_b   1.000
_cell.length_c   1.000
_cell.angle_alpha   90.00
_cell.angle_beta   90.00
_cell.angle_gamma   90.00
#
_symmetry.space_group_name_H-M   'P 1'
#
loop_
_entity.id
_entity.type
_entity.pdbx_description
1 polymer ?
#
loop_
_entity_poly.entity_id
_entity_poly.type
_entity_poly.pdbx_seq_one_letter_code
_entity_poly.pdbx_strand_id
1 'polypeptide(L)'
;RGKKLYVSALLYNIIHRRPSCARIVCDGKQVFSGAFLSIAFGIGKYSGGGMRQTPDAELDDGLLDMTVIPDIPMRIIAKEAPKLFTGKFLTVKQLVTSRSRSITVIPYDESLPCKMTEGELTEVDGEVVGKAPVRFDVLEQQLNILTSRY
;
A
#
# COMPACT_ATOMS: atom_id res chain seq x y z
N ARG A 1 -18.98 -8.62 14.48
CA ARG A 1 -18.93 -9.62 13.40
C ARG A 1 -18.02 -9.18 12.24
N GLY A 2 -17.99 -7.90 11.84
CA GLY A 2 -17.23 -7.41 10.68
C GLY A 2 -15.70 -7.59 10.74
N LYS A 3 -15.03 -7.26 11.84
CA LYS A 3 -13.56 -7.35 11.94
C LYS A 3 -13.01 -8.76 11.73
N LYS A 4 -13.66 -9.78 12.28
CA LYS A 4 -13.20 -11.17 12.14
C LYS A 4 -13.31 -11.65 10.69
N LEU A 5 -14.41 -11.31 10.02
CA LEU A 5 -14.62 -11.66 8.60
C LEU A 5 -13.58 -10.97 7.70
N TYR A 6 -13.31 -9.71 7.98
CA TYR A 6 -12.30 -8.93 7.24
C TYR A 6 -10.89 -9.52 7.42
N VAL A 7 -10.50 -9.84 8.65
CA VAL A 7 -9.19 -10.46 8.94
C VAL A 7 -9.08 -11.84 8.29
N SER A 8 -10.15 -12.66 8.32
CA SER A 8 -10.13 -13.97 7.66
C SER A 8 -10.03 -13.86 6.14
N ALA A 9 -10.74 -12.91 5.52
CA ALA A 9 -10.65 -12.64 4.09
C ALA A 9 -9.25 -12.13 3.70
N LEU A 10 -8.68 -11.24 4.50
CA LEU A 10 -7.31 -10.74 4.32
C LEU A 10 -6.30 -11.89 4.37
N LEU A 11 -6.37 -12.74 5.40
CA LEU A 11 -5.49 -13.90 5.53
C LEU A 11 -5.67 -14.89 4.39
N TYR A 12 -6.91 -15.17 3.99
CA TYR A 12 -7.19 -16.05 2.85
C TYR A 12 -6.55 -15.52 1.57
N ASN A 13 -6.72 -14.23 1.27
CA ASN A 13 -6.14 -13.59 0.10
C ASN A 13 -4.60 -13.60 0.15
N ILE A 14 -3.99 -13.31 1.30
CA ILE A 14 -2.54 -13.36 1.47
C ILE A 14 -2.00 -14.78 1.20
N ILE A 15 -2.69 -15.82 1.68
CA ILE A 15 -2.25 -17.22 1.52
C ILE A 15 -2.35 -17.69 0.08
N HIS A 16 -3.40 -17.26 -0.66
CA HIS A 16 -3.69 -17.76 -2.01
C HIS A 16 -3.20 -16.83 -3.12
N ARG A 17 -2.70 -15.64 -2.77
CA ARG A 17 -2.22 -14.66 -3.75
C ARG A 17 -0.85 -15.05 -4.30
N ARG A 18 -0.68 -14.87 -5.60
CA ARG A 18 0.64 -14.91 -6.23
C ARG A 18 1.28 -13.52 -6.12
N PRO A 19 2.57 -13.42 -5.76
CA PRO A 19 3.27 -12.15 -5.78
C PRO A 19 3.24 -11.52 -7.17
N SER A 20 3.04 -10.22 -7.20
CA SER A 20 3.13 -9.41 -8.41
C SER A 20 4.45 -8.68 -8.45
N CYS A 21 4.84 -8.17 -9.61
CA CYS A 21 6.10 -7.42 -9.77
C CYS A 21 5.84 -6.02 -10.25
N ALA A 22 6.52 -5.06 -9.63
CA ALA A 22 6.48 -3.68 -10.05
C ALA A 22 7.81 -2.96 -9.80
N ARG A 23 7.99 -1.88 -10.57
CA ARG A 23 8.92 -0.81 -10.29
C ARG A 23 8.12 0.40 -9.80
N ILE A 24 8.57 0.99 -8.71
CA ILE A 24 7.93 2.16 -8.10
C ILE A 24 8.88 3.34 -8.12
N VAL A 25 8.39 4.44 -8.65
CA VAL A 25 9.11 5.71 -8.75
C VAL A 25 8.37 6.76 -7.93
N CYS A 26 9.05 7.35 -6.96
CA CYS A 26 8.57 8.43 -6.09
C CYS A 26 9.33 9.71 -6.41
N ASP A 27 8.64 10.78 -6.81
CA ASP A 27 9.22 12.06 -7.19
C ASP A 27 10.41 11.93 -8.17
N GLY A 28 10.27 11.05 -9.18
CA GLY A 28 11.29 10.77 -10.19
C GLY A 28 12.41 9.83 -9.75
N LYS A 29 12.44 9.38 -8.48
CA LYS A 29 13.44 8.46 -7.97
C LYS A 29 12.86 7.07 -7.78
N GLN A 30 13.53 6.03 -8.31
CA GLN A 30 13.15 4.66 -8.08
C GLN A 30 13.40 4.29 -6.61
N VAL A 31 12.36 3.83 -5.91
CA VAL A 31 12.39 3.44 -4.50
C VAL A 31 12.20 1.94 -4.28
N PHE A 32 11.57 1.27 -5.25
CA PHE A 32 11.35 -0.18 -5.19
C PHE A 32 11.40 -0.77 -6.60
N SER A 33 11.88 -2.02 -6.68
CA SER A 33 11.80 -2.85 -7.89
C SER A 33 11.84 -4.32 -7.46
N GLY A 34 10.81 -5.08 -7.76
CA GLY A 34 10.76 -6.50 -7.38
C GLY A 34 9.34 -7.04 -7.19
N ALA A 35 9.30 -8.24 -6.62
CA ALA A 35 8.07 -8.92 -6.27
C ALA A 35 7.46 -8.33 -4.99
N PHE A 36 6.16 -8.14 -4.98
CA PHE A 36 5.42 -7.61 -3.85
C PHE A 36 4.10 -8.36 -3.62
N LEU A 37 3.62 -8.32 -2.40
CA LEU A 37 2.32 -8.85 -2.00
C LEU A 37 1.23 -7.77 -1.98
N SER A 38 1.59 -6.56 -1.58
CA SER A 38 0.67 -5.43 -1.49
C SER A 38 1.43 -4.12 -1.54
N ILE A 39 0.79 -3.12 -2.15
CA ILE A 39 1.21 -1.72 -2.07
C ILE A 39 0.01 -0.96 -1.54
N ALA A 40 0.21 -0.21 -0.47
CA ALA A 40 -0.79 0.68 0.10
C ALA A 40 -0.35 2.14 -0.06
N PHE A 41 -1.31 2.99 -0.38
CA PHE A 41 -1.13 4.43 -0.47
C PHE A 41 -2.13 5.11 0.46
N GLY A 42 -1.76 6.24 1.04
CA GLY A 42 -2.68 7.01 1.87
C GLY A 42 -2.20 8.42 2.16
N ILE A 43 -3.13 9.37 2.11
CA ILE A 43 -2.98 10.70 2.71
C ILE A 43 -3.40 10.69 4.19
N GLY A 44 -4.00 9.60 4.65
CA GLY A 44 -4.43 9.38 6.04
C GLY A 44 -3.93 8.07 6.58
N LYS A 45 -3.95 7.95 7.92
CA LYS A 45 -3.35 6.82 8.66
C LYS A 45 -4.12 5.52 8.55
N TYR A 46 -5.42 5.58 8.26
CA TYR A 46 -6.33 4.45 8.39
C TYR A 46 -6.93 4.06 7.05
N SER A 47 -7.03 2.76 6.83
CA SER A 47 -7.74 2.16 5.71
C SER A 47 -8.55 0.96 6.18
N GLY A 48 -9.49 0.49 5.38
CA GLY A 48 -10.32 -0.70 5.54
C GLY A 48 -10.39 -1.32 6.94
N GLY A 49 -11.47 -1.10 7.67
CA GLY A 49 -11.68 -1.72 8.99
C GLY A 49 -10.75 -1.25 10.11
N GLY A 50 -10.03 -0.14 9.93
CA GLY A 50 -9.15 0.46 10.94
C GLY A 50 -7.71 -0.06 10.92
N MET A 51 -7.26 -0.59 9.78
CA MET A 51 -5.83 -0.89 9.58
C MET A 51 -5.03 0.40 9.42
N ARG A 52 -3.81 0.40 9.91
CA ARG A 52 -2.88 1.52 9.80
C ARG A 52 -1.77 1.14 8.82
N GLN A 53 -2.10 1.17 7.54
CA GLN A 53 -1.15 0.81 6.48
C GLN A 53 -0.15 1.92 6.18
N THR A 54 -0.55 3.17 6.41
CA THR A 54 0.28 4.38 6.29
C THR A 54 0.24 5.17 7.61
N PRO A 55 0.79 4.61 8.72
CA PRO A 55 0.57 5.14 10.08
C PRO A 55 1.19 6.52 10.32
N ASP A 56 2.16 6.91 9.51
CA ASP A 56 2.87 8.20 9.62
C ASP A 56 2.29 9.28 8.71
N ALA A 57 1.24 8.95 7.92
CA ALA A 57 0.59 9.89 7.02
C ALA A 57 -0.01 11.09 7.77
N GLU A 58 0.12 12.28 7.19
CA GLU A 58 -0.44 13.53 7.67
C GLU A 58 -1.33 14.14 6.60
N LEU A 59 -2.56 14.54 6.97
CA LEU A 59 -3.60 14.92 6.02
C LEU A 59 -3.33 16.24 5.27
N ASP A 60 -2.47 17.09 5.82
CA ASP A 60 -2.25 18.48 5.40
C ASP A 60 -0.81 18.81 4.99
N ASP A 61 0.06 17.79 4.87
CA ASP A 61 1.46 18.00 4.51
C ASP A 61 1.73 17.98 2.99
N GLY A 62 0.70 17.70 2.18
CA GLY A 62 0.82 17.64 0.71
C GLY A 62 1.59 16.43 0.20
N LEU A 63 1.69 15.36 1.01
CA LEU A 63 2.39 14.15 0.65
C LEU A 63 1.46 12.93 0.63
N LEU A 64 1.81 11.96 -0.18
CA LEU A 64 1.22 10.64 -0.22
C LEU A 64 2.20 9.66 0.43
N ASP A 65 1.76 9.03 1.49
CA ASP A 65 2.50 7.94 2.13
C ASP A 65 2.29 6.63 1.39
N MET A 66 3.34 5.86 1.26
CA MET A 66 3.33 4.55 0.62
C MET A 66 3.96 3.51 1.52
N THR A 67 3.35 2.33 1.56
CA THR A 67 3.92 1.13 2.19
C THR A 67 3.87 -0.02 1.19
N VAL A 68 5.04 -0.56 0.85
CA VAL A 68 5.16 -1.78 0.05
C VAL A 68 5.45 -2.96 0.97
N ILE A 69 4.69 -4.02 0.83
CA ILE A 69 4.97 -5.33 1.42
C ILE A 69 5.63 -6.18 0.32
N PRO A 70 6.95 -6.34 0.32
CA PRO A 70 7.62 -7.21 -0.64
C PRO A 70 7.17 -8.67 -0.52
N ASP A 71 7.57 -9.51 -1.46
CA ASP A 71 7.40 -10.96 -1.34
C ASP A 71 8.29 -11.51 -0.23
N ILE A 72 7.72 -11.62 0.96
CA ILE A 72 8.37 -12.12 2.17
C ILE A 72 7.72 -13.42 2.64
N PRO A 73 8.48 -14.28 3.36
CA PRO A 73 7.95 -15.56 3.84
C PRO A 73 6.65 -15.40 4.65
N MET A 74 5.66 -16.24 4.35
CA MET A 74 4.34 -16.23 4.97
C MET A 74 4.38 -16.26 6.50
N ARG A 75 5.35 -16.94 7.09
CA ARG A 75 5.58 -16.97 8.56
C ARG A 75 5.81 -15.58 9.15
N ILE A 76 6.47 -14.68 8.38
CA ILE A 76 6.73 -13.30 8.82
C ILE A 76 5.41 -12.53 8.71
N ILE A 77 4.69 -12.67 7.60
CA ILE A 77 3.39 -12.00 7.39
C ILE A 77 2.41 -12.39 8.50
N ALA A 78 2.24 -13.69 8.77
CA ALA A 78 1.33 -14.18 9.80
C ALA A 78 1.66 -13.65 11.20
N LYS A 79 2.96 -13.57 11.53
CA LYS A 79 3.44 -13.02 12.81
C LYS A 79 3.20 -11.52 12.93
N GLU A 80 3.40 -10.77 11.84
CA GLU A 80 3.40 -9.32 11.84
C GLU A 80 2.03 -8.70 11.50
N ALA A 81 1.13 -9.46 10.87
CA ALA A 81 -0.19 -8.99 10.44
C ALA A 81 -1.03 -8.32 11.56
N PRO A 82 -1.04 -8.79 12.82
CA PRO A 82 -1.75 -8.11 13.89
C PRO A 82 -1.26 -6.68 14.15
N LYS A 83 -0.01 -6.38 13.82
CA LYS A 83 0.59 -5.05 13.99
C LYS A 83 0.01 -4.00 13.03
N LEU A 84 -0.66 -4.40 11.95
CA LEU A 84 -1.40 -3.50 11.06
C LEU A 84 -2.42 -2.64 11.79
N PHE A 85 -3.05 -3.18 12.83
CA PHE A 85 -4.06 -2.45 13.61
C PHE A 85 -3.48 -1.51 14.67
N THR A 86 -2.19 -1.64 14.97
CA THR A 86 -1.50 -0.83 15.98
C THR A 86 -0.55 0.21 15.37
N GLY A 87 -0.34 0.18 14.06
CA GLY A 87 0.65 0.99 13.36
C GLY A 87 2.10 0.54 13.55
N LYS A 88 2.35 -0.48 14.39
CA LYS A 88 3.70 -1.03 14.60
C LYS A 88 4.18 -1.91 13.44
N PHE A 89 3.37 -2.05 12.41
CA PHE A 89 3.70 -2.83 11.22
C PHE A 89 4.95 -2.31 10.50
N LEU A 90 5.16 -0.99 10.48
CA LEU A 90 6.35 -0.39 9.86
C LEU A 90 7.69 -0.77 10.53
N THR A 91 7.66 -1.40 11.71
CA THR A 91 8.89 -1.93 12.33
C THR A 91 9.43 -3.20 11.65
N VAL A 92 8.69 -3.75 10.69
CA VAL A 92 9.13 -4.90 9.89
C VAL A 92 10.21 -4.45 8.91
N LYS A 93 11.44 -4.91 9.09
CA LYS A 93 12.64 -4.46 8.33
C LYS A 93 12.53 -4.61 6.81
N GLN A 94 11.68 -5.53 6.35
CA GLN A 94 11.53 -5.82 4.92
C GLN A 94 10.58 -4.87 4.20
N LEU A 95 9.79 -4.07 4.93
CA LEU A 95 8.89 -3.12 4.30
C LEU A 95 9.66 -1.97 3.65
N VAL A 96 9.11 -1.48 2.56
CA VAL A 96 9.59 -0.26 1.91
C VAL A 96 8.53 0.81 2.10
N THR A 97 8.91 1.93 2.68
CA THR A 97 8.05 3.09 2.87
C THR A 97 8.61 4.29 2.12
N SER A 98 7.73 5.16 1.66
CA SER A 98 8.10 6.44 1.04
C SER A 98 7.01 7.45 1.29
N ARG A 99 7.39 8.72 1.32
CA ARG A 99 6.49 9.89 1.32
C ARG A 99 6.87 10.76 0.16
N SER A 100 5.93 11.14 -0.71
CA SER A 100 6.22 11.85 -1.95
C SER A 100 4.98 12.54 -2.50
N ARG A 101 5.18 13.52 -3.37
CA ARG A 101 4.08 14.23 -4.05
C ARG A 101 3.54 13.44 -5.23
N SER A 102 4.38 12.63 -5.84
CA SER A 102 4.03 11.83 -7.00
C SER A 102 4.58 10.41 -6.87
N ILE A 103 3.74 9.42 -7.10
CA ILE A 103 4.11 8.01 -7.10
C ILE A 103 3.64 7.37 -8.40
N THR A 104 4.56 6.75 -9.13
CA THR A 104 4.25 5.96 -10.32
C THR A 104 4.53 4.49 -10.06
N VAL A 105 3.54 3.65 -10.28
CA VAL A 105 3.67 2.19 -10.23
C VAL A 105 3.68 1.66 -11.65
N ILE A 106 4.78 1.06 -12.04
CA ILE A 106 4.98 0.49 -13.37
C ILE A 106 4.99 -1.02 -13.20
N PRO A 107 3.96 -1.74 -13.71
CA PRO A 107 3.95 -3.18 -13.68
C PRO A 107 5.03 -3.66 -14.63
N TYR A 108 5.76 -4.66 -14.24
CA TYR A 108 6.72 -5.39 -15.04
C TYR A 108 7.78 -4.54 -15.76
N ASP A 109 8.99 -4.95 -15.57
CA ASP A 109 10.17 -4.61 -16.37
C ASP A 109 10.81 -5.95 -16.77
N GLU A 110 11.21 -6.12 -18.02
CA GLU A 110 11.88 -7.34 -18.52
C GLU A 110 13.13 -7.71 -17.72
N SER A 111 13.70 -6.73 -17.00
CA SER A 111 14.81 -6.92 -16.09
C SER A 111 14.46 -7.63 -14.78
N LEU A 112 13.17 -7.82 -14.46
CA LEU A 112 12.73 -8.43 -13.22
C LEU A 112 12.51 -9.94 -13.40
N PRO A 113 12.93 -10.78 -12.43
CA PRO A 113 12.85 -12.24 -12.51
C PRO A 113 11.44 -12.80 -12.40
N CYS A 114 10.43 -11.96 -12.24
CA CYS A 114 9.06 -12.40 -12.04
C CYS A 114 8.19 -12.20 -13.28
N LYS A 115 7.50 -13.25 -13.69
CA LYS A 115 6.50 -13.18 -14.77
C LYS A 115 5.26 -12.50 -14.24
N MET A 116 4.91 -11.34 -14.78
CA MET A 116 3.57 -10.79 -14.57
C MET A 116 2.56 -11.44 -15.49
N THR A 117 1.47 -11.83 -14.88
CA THR A 117 0.19 -11.96 -15.56
C THR A 117 -0.50 -10.60 -15.46
N GLU A 118 -1.17 -10.15 -16.51
CA GLU A 118 -2.00 -8.95 -16.66
C GLU A 118 -2.00 -7.94 -15.50
N GLY A 119 -1.85 -6.64 -15.82
CA GLY A 119 -1.67 -5.55 -14.84
C GLY A 119 -2.56 -5.65 -13.60
N GLU A 120 -1.94 -5.43 -12.44
CA GLU A 120 -2.60 -5.46 -11.14
C GLU A 120 -3.72 -4.43 -11.06
N LEU A 121 -4.82 -4.83 -10.44
CA LEU A 121 -5.95 -3.94 -10.20
C LEU A 121 -5.56 -2.86 -9.19
N THR A 122 -5.94 -1.65 -9.52
CA THR A 122 -5.81 -0.48 -8.65
C THR A 122 -7.17 -0.17 -8.04
N GLU A 123 -7.20 -0.11 -6.72
CA GLU A 123 -8.37 0.25 -5.92
C GLU A 123 -8.13 1.60 -5.24
N VAL A 124 -9.13 2.46 -5.27
CA VAL A 124 -9.16 3.72 -4.54
C VAL A 124 -10.47 3.76 -3.75
N ASP A 125 -10.38 3.90 -2.43
CA ASP A 125 -11.51 4.00 -1.49
C ASP A 125 -12.58 2.89 -1.65
N GLY A 126 -12.15 1.66 -2.00
CA GLY A 126 -13.02 0.51 -2.17
C GLY A 126 -13.55 0.29 -3.58
N GLU A 127 -13.18 1.15 -4.53
CA GLU A 127 -13.59 1.04 -5.93
C GLU A 127 -12.40 0.71 -6.84
N VAL A 128 -12.59 -0.25 -7.75
CA VAL A 128 -11.58 -0.58 -8.76
C VAL A 128 -11.60 0.48 -9.84
N VAL A 129 -10.54 1.28 -9.93
CA VAL A 129 -10.42 2.39 -10.89
C VAL A 129 -9.66 2.04 -12.16
N GLY A 130 -8.92 0.94 -12.17
CA GLY A 130 -8.16 0.52 -13.34
C GLY A 130 -7.09 -0.52 -13.05
N LYS A 131 -6.14 -0.60 -13.96
CA LYS A 131 -4.97 -1.48 -13.87
C LYS A 131 -3.69 -0.65 -13.96
N ALA A 132 -2.61 -1.14 -13.36
CA ALA A 132 -1.30 -0.54 -13.55
C ALA A 132 -0.86 -0.67 -15.05
N PRO A 133 -0.08 0.29 -15.63
CA PRO A 133 0.62 1.36 -14.91
C PRO A 133 -0.33 2.46 -14.40
N VAL A 134 0.01 3.00 -13.22
CA VAL A 134 -0.79 4.05 -12.59
C VAL A 134 0.14 5.10 -11.97
N ARG A 135 -0.29 6.35 -12.02
CA ARG A 135 0.37 7.46 -11.34
C ARG A 135 -0.61 8.13 -10.39
N PHE A 136 -0.14 8.40 -9.20
CA PHE A 136 -0.83 9.15 -8.16
C PHE A 136 -0.10 10.46 -7.95
N ASP A 137 -0.82 11.57 -8.02
CA ASP A 137 -0.31 12.91 -7.71
C ASP A 137 -1.17 13.53 -6.61
N VAL A 138 -0.53 14.13 -5.61
CA VAL A 138 -1.24 14.83 -4.54
C VAL A 138 -1.68 16.21 -5.05
N LEU A 139 -2.97 16.51 -4.90
CA LEU A 139 -3.52 17.84 -5.12
C LEU A 139 -3.68 18.52 -3.75
N GLU A 140 -2.83 19.52 -3.48
CA GLU A 140 -2.82 20.20 -2.19
C GLU A 140 -4.10 21.02 -1.99
N GLN A 141 -4.62 21.04 -0.76
CA GLN A 141 -5.68 21.94 -0.28
C GLN A 141 -6.98 21.95 -1.12
N GLN A 142 -7.35 20.81 -1.68
CA GLN A 142 -8.57 20.70 -2.50
C GLN A 142 -9.84 20.51 -1.67
N LEU A 143 -9.72 20.14 -0.39
CA LEU A 143 -10.87 19.84 0.47
C LEU A 143 -10.73 20.52 1.83
N ASN A 144 -11.74 21.30 2.24
CA ASN A 144 -11.84 21.84 3.58
C ASN A 144 -12.71 20.92 4.44
N ILE A 145 -12.14 20.38 5.51
CA ILE A 145 -12.86 19.50 6.44
C ILE A 145 -13.08 20.24 7.75
N LEU A 146 -14.34 20.32 8.19
CA LEU A 146 -14.68 20.82 9.50
C LEU A 146 -14.42 19.73 10.54
N THR A 147 -13.54 20.00 11.49
CA THR A 147 -13.27 19.11 12.63
C THR A 147 -13.68 19.79 13.92
N SER A 148 -14.35 19.06 14.83
CA SER A 148 -14.50 19.51 16.20
C SER A 148 -13.19 19.27 16.93
N ARG A 149 -12.60 20.31 17.50
CA ARG A 149 -11.53 20.15 18.50
C ARG A 149 -12.20 19.69 19.81
N TYR A 150 -11.95 18.47 20.20
CA TYR A 150 -12.21 18.02 21.57
C TYR A 150 -10.95 18.17 22.40
#